data_e9b463462078a580708d42e41f8212df
#
_entry.id   e9b463462078a580708d42e41f8212df
#
_cell.length_a   1.000
_cell.length_b   1.000
_cell.length_c   1.000
_cell.angle_alpha   90.00
_cell.angle_beta   90.00
_cell.angle_gamma   90.00
#
_symmetry.space_group_name_H-M   'P 1'
#
loop_
_entity.id
_entity.type
_entity.pdbx_description
1 polymer ?
#
loop_
_entity_poly.entity_id
_entity_poly.type
_entity_poly.pdbx_seq_one_letter_code
_entity_poly.pdbx_strand_id
1 'polypeptide(L)'
;MRTTMTMDDGVQFGLGAFETIAVERGKGILLSRHLARLGRSAQFLGLGDLAERGLTMERTAEWIGENCPEHSACKILLTQENLMMRLRPNPYGPARYARGFRMDFSAVRRNETSPLTGHKTLNYGDCILEHRAAAAAGMDERIFLNMRGKLAEGTVGSLFLVSGGRIYTPACEIW
;
A
#
# COMPACT_ATOMS: atom_id res chain seq x y z
N MET A 1 8.92 22.03 -7.92
CA MET A 1 7.58 22.60 -7.73
C MET A 1 7.05 22.19 -6.36
N ARG A 2 6.62 23.11 -5.51
CA ARG A 2 6.01 22.78 -4.22
C ARG A 2 4.59 22.27 -4.48
N THR A 3 4.29 21.04 -4.13
CA THR A 3 2.92 20.52 -4.19
C THR A 3 2.17 21.00 -2.96
N THR A 4 1.16 21.83 -3.14
CA THR A 4 0.25 22.23 -2.06
C THR A 4 -0.89 21.22 -1.98
N MET A 5 -1.33 20.90 -0.76
CA MET A 5 -2.51 20.08 -0.49
C MET A 5 -3.58 20.96 0.14
N THR A 6 -4.82 20.77 -0.27
CA THR A 6 -5.97 21.36 0.40
C THR A 6 -6.19 20.65 1.73
N MET A 7 -6.45 21.43 2.79
CA MET A 7 -6.76 20.90 4.11
C MET A 7 -8.17 20.28 4.08
N ASP A 8 -8.22 18.97 4.28
CA ASP A 8 -9.46 18.19 4.32
C ASP A 8 -9.36 17.08 5.39
N ASP A 9 -10.37 16.24 5.52
CA ASP A 9 -10.39 15.15 6.49
C ASP A 9 -9.30 14.10 6.22
N GLY A 10 -8.86 13.97 4.97
CA GLY A 10 -7.73 13.10 4.62
C GLY A 10 -6.41 13.59 5.23
N VAL A 11 -6.18 14.91 5.23
CA VAL A 11 -5.00 15.55 5.81
C VAL A 11 -5.11 15.62 7.33
N GLN A 12 -6.29 15.91 7.87
CA GLN A 12 -6.51 16.08 9.31
C GLN A 12 -6.60 14.75 10.09
N PHE A 13 -7.32 13.78 9.54
CA PHE A 13 -7.69 12.55 10.24
C PHE A 13 -7.23 11.26 9.53
N GLY A 14 -6.55 11.39 8.39
CA GLY A 14 -6.13 10.24 7.59
C GLY A 14 -7.28 9.56 6.83
N LEU A 15 -8.43 10.24 6.65
CA LEU A 15 -9.57 9.74 5.87
C LEU A 15 -9.32 9.88 4.36
N GLY A 16 -8.31 9.21 3.90
CA GLY A 16 -7.91 9.11 2.52
C GLY A 16 -7.43 7.71 2.20
N ALA A 17 -7.23 7.42 0.92
CA ALA A 17 -6.77 6.14 0.42
C ALA A 17 -5.50 6.30 -0.41
N PHE A 18 -4.69 5.25 -0.52
CA PHE A 18 -3.52 5.28 -1.37
C PHE A 18 -3.25 3.94 -2.05
N GLU A 19 -2.51 4.01 -3.14
CA GLU A 19 -1.90 2.85 -3.80
C GLU A 19 -0.42 3.07 -4.02
N THR A 20 0.31 1.96 -4.11
CA THR A 20 1.70 1.94 -4.57
C THR A 20 1.83 0.83 -5.60
N ILE A 21 2.08 1.20 -6.82
CA ILE A 21 2.03 0.35 -8.01
C ILE A 21 3.45 0.20 -8.51
N ALA A 22 3.97 -1.03 -8.54
CA ALA A 22 5.26 -1.29 -9.18
C ALA A 22 5.16 -0.98 -10.67
N VAL A 23 6.20 -0.38 -11.22
CA VAL A 23 6.32 -0.05 -12.63
C VAL A 23 7.51 -0.79 -13.22
N GLU A 24 7.24 -1.57 -14.26
CA GLU A 24 8.24 -2.27 -15.04
C GLU A 24 8.05 -1.96 -16.53
N ARG A 25 9.13 -1.56 -17.17
CA ARG A 25 9.12 -1.18 -18.60
C ARG A 25 8.03 -0.14 -18.94
N GLY A 26 7.88 0.87 -18.08
CA GLY A 26 6.88 1.94 -18.23
C GLY A 26 5.43 1.50 -18.05
N LYS A 27 5.17 0.30 -17.50
CA LYS A 27 3.82 -0.22 -17.28
C LYS A 27 3.57 -0.51 -15.81
N GLY A 28 2.43 -0.07 -15.31
CA GLY A 28 1.97 -0.38 -13.95
C GLY A 28 1.58 -1.85 -13.82
N ILE A 29 2.25 -2.59 -12.95
CA ILE A 29 1.97 -4.01 -12.71
C ILE A 29 0.63 -4.14 -11.98
N LEU A 30 -0.26 -4.98 -12.50
CA LEU A 30 -1.61 -5.20 -11.97
C LEU A 30 -2.43 -3.90 -11.77
N LEU A 31 -2.24 -2.92 -12.65
CA LEU A 31 -2.86 -1.58 -12.54
C LEU A 31 -4.38 -1.66 -12.32
N SER A 32 -5.09 -2.52 -13.06
CA SER A 32 -6.55 -2.69 -12.92
C SER A 32 -6.95 -3.13 -11.50
N ARG A 33 -6.18 -4.04 -10.88
CA ARG A 33 -6.44 -4.50 -9.51
C ARG A 33 -6.18 -3.41 -8.48
N HIS A 34 -5.15 -2.61 -8.68
CA HIS A 34 -4.85 -1.45 -7.84
C HIS A 34 -5.95 -0.41 -7.89
N LEU A 35 -6.40 -0.04 -9.09
CA LEU A 35 -7.52 0.92 -9.24
C LEU A 35 -8.83 0.37 -8.67
N ALA A 36 -9.13 -0.91 -8.88
CA ALA A 36 -10.31 -1.53 -8.28
C ALA A 36 -10.26 -1.52 -6.74
N ARG A 37 -9.10 -1.76 -6.12
CA ARG A 37 -8.93 -1.66 -4.65
C ARG A 37 -9.05 -0.22 -4.17
N LEU A 38 -8.42 0.73 -4.86
CA LEU A 38 -8.54 2.15 -4.55
C LEU A 38 -10.00 2.60 -4.64
N GLY A 39 -10.74 2.17 -5.66
CA GLY A 39 -12.17 2.48 -5.84
C GLY A 39 -13.02 1.98 -4.68
N ARG A 40 -12.79 0.75 -4.20
CA ARG A 40 -13.49 0.24 -3.01
C ARG A 40 -13.20 1.08 -1.77
N SER A 41 -11.94 1.47 -1.57
CA SER A 41 -11.57 2.32 -0.44
C SER A 41 -12.12 3.74 -0.59
N ALA A 42 -12.15 4.29 -1.80
CA ALA A 42 -12.74 5.60 -2.09
C ALA A 42 -14.25 5.59 -1.81
N GLN A 43 -14.96 4.57 -2.26
CA GLN A 43 -16.39 4.40 -1.99
C GLN A 43 -16.68 4.31 -0.49
N PHE A 44 -15.91 3.48 0.23
CA PHE A 44 -16.07 3.32 1.67
C PHE A 44 -15.85 4.62 2.45
N LEU A 45 -14.86 5.42 2.03
CA LEU A 45 -14.49 6.69 2.68
C LEU A 45 -15.26 7.91 2.14
N GLY A 46 -16.17 7.73 1.16
CA GLY A 46 -16.92 8.84 0.57
C GLY A 46 -16.08 9.81 -0.27
N LEU A 47 -14.99 9.33 -0.90
CA LEU A 47 -14.06 10.18 -1.67
C LEU A 47 -14.48 10.41 -3.13
N GLY A 48 -15.66 9.94 -3.53
CA GLY A 48 -16.18 10.04 -4.89
C GLY A 48 -15.73 8.92 -5.82
N ASP A 49 -16.24 8.94 -7.05
CA ASP A 49 -15.90 7.99 -8.10
C ASP A 49 -14.51 8.28 -8.68
N LEU A 50 -13.71 7.23 -8.94
CA LEU A 50 -12.35 7.41 -9.45
C LEU A 50 -12.31 8.02 -10.85
N ALA A 51 -13.25 7.69 -11.72
CA ALA A 51 -13.27 8.23 -13.08
C ALA A 51 -13.65 9.71 -13.08
N GLU A 52 -14.61 10.12 -12.25
CA GLU A 52 -14.96 11.52 -12.03
C GLU A 52 -13.77 12.33 -11.45
N ARG A 53 -12.95 11.68 -10.64
CA ARG A 53 -11.71 12.23 -10.08
C ARG A 53 -10.53 12.19 -11.06
N GLY A 54 -10.75 11.71 -12.30
CA GLY A 54 -9.73 11.64 -13.34
C GLY A 54 -8.77 10.44 -13.25
N LEU A 55 -9.06 9.45 -12.40
CA LEU A 55 -8.29 8.20 -12.27
C LEU A 55 -8.94 7.09 -13.10
N THR A 56 -8.89 7.19 -14.43
CA THR A 56 -9.23 6.07 -15.31
C THR A 56 -8.01 5.17 -15.58
N MET A 57 -8.26 3.97 -16.12
CA MET A 57 -7.18 3.06 -16.54
C MET A 57 -6.23 3.73 -17.54
N GLU A 58 -6.80 4.37 -18.56
CA GLU A 58 -6.07 5.00 -19.65
C GLU A 58 -5.20 6.15 -19.13
N ARG A 59 -5.80 7.10 -18.42
CA ARG A 59 -5.08 8.26 -17.87
C ARG A 59 -3.99 7.86 -16.87
N THR A 60 -4.27 6.86 -16.05
CA THR A 60 -3.29 6.38 -15.07
C THR A 60 -2.13 5.67 -15.76
N ALA A 61 -2.41 4.86 -16.78
CA ALA A 61 -1.38 4.18 -17.58
C ALA A 61 -0.52 5.18 -18.37
N GLU A 62 -1.14 6.19 -18.98
CA GLU A 62 -0.46 7.27 -19.68
C GLU A 62 0.48 8.03 -18.76
N TRP A 63 -0.03 8.49 -17.61
CA TRP A 63 0.79 9.19 -16.61
C TRP A 63 1.99 8.35 -16.13
N ILE A 64 1.77 7.05 -15.89
CA ILE A 64 2.86 6.12 -15.52
C ILE A 64 3.90 6.04 -16.64
N GLY A 65 3.47 5.87 -17.88
CA GLY A 65 4.36 5.79 -19.04
C GLY A 65 5.22 7.03 -19.24
N GLU A 66 4.67 8.21 -18.98
CA GLU A 66 5.37 9.48 -19.13
C GLU A 66 6.31 9.82 -17.97
N ASN A 67 5.95 9.43 -16.74
CA ASN A 67 6.58 9.93 -15.52
C ASN A 67 7.40 8.90 -14.75
N CYS A 68 7.21 7.59 -15.03
CA CYS A 68 7.85 6.54 -14.26
C CYS A 68 8.92 5.80 -15.10
N PRO A 69 10.20 5.81 -14.66
CA PRO A 69 11.26 5.02 -15.28
C PRO A 69 10.97 3.52 -15.25
N GLU A 70 11.73 2.75 -16.05
CA GLU A 70 11.53 1.31 -16.25
C GLU A 70 11.37 0.48 -14.98
N HIS A 71 12.14 0.79 -13.93
CA HIS A 71 12.06 0.10 -12.63
C HIS A 71 11.81 1.12 -11.52
N SER A 72 10.55 1.33 -11.22
CA SER A 72 10.12 2.35 -10.26
C SER A 72 8.80 1.97 -9.60
N ALA A 73 8.19 2.90 -8.90
CA ALA A 73 6.82 2.75 -8.39
C ALA A 73 6.05 4.07 -8.54
N CYS A 74 4.78 3.95 -8.87
CA CYS A 74 3.82 5.05 -8.83
C CYS A 74 3.06 5.00 -7.51
N LYS A 75 3.08 6.07 -6.72
CA LYS A 75 2.20 6.25 -5.57
C LYS A 75 1.04 7.15 -5.95
N ILE A 76 -0.18 6.65 -5.75
CA ILE A 76 -1.42 7.43 -5.84
C ILE A 76 -1.89 7.71 -4.42
N LEU A 77 -2.28 8.94 -4.14
CA LEU A 77 -2.88 9.39 -2.90
C LEU A 77 -4.17 10.12 -3.23
N LEU A 78 -5.26 9.73 -2.59
CA LEU A 78 -6.60 10.27 -2.81
C LEU A 78 -7.21 10.64 -1.46
N THR A 79 -7.65 11.89 -1.35
CA THR A 79 -8.48 12.40 -0.25
C THR A 79 -9.72 13.08 -0.83
N GLN A 80 -10.56 13.66 -0.02
CA GLN A 80 -11.76 14.36 -0.51
C GLN A 80 -11.41 15.47 -1.52
N GLU A 81 -10.40 16.29 -1.22
CA GLU A 81 -10.02 17.45 -2.03
C GLU A 81 -8.73 17.24 -2.84
N ASN A 82 -7.97 16.18 -2.56
CA ASN A 82 -6.67 16.00 -3.16
C ASN A 82 -6.58 14.70 -3.97
N LEU A 83 -5.96 14.80 -5.14
CA LEU A 83 -5.46 13.67 -5.91
C LEU A 83 -4.00 13.94 -6.25
N MET A 84 -3.13 13.03 -5.88
CA MET A 84 -1.71 13.13 -6.15
C MET A 84 -1.17 11.84 -6.73
N MET A 85 -0.42 11.92 -7.81
CA MET A 85 0.40 10.84 -8.34
C MET A 85 1.88 11.22 -8.22
N ARG A 86 2.70 10.32 -7.71
CA ARG A 86 4.13 10.54 -7.50
C ARG A 86 4.95 9.34 -7.92
N LEU A 87 6.05 9.63 -8.61
CA LEU A 87 7.15 8.68 -8.78
C LEU A 87 7.79 8.36 -7.42
N ARG A 88 8.08 7.09 -7.21
CA ARG A 88 8.90 6.59 -6.09
C ARG A 88 9.95 5.59 -6.60
N PRO A 89 11.12 5.49 -5.94
CA PRO A 89 12.02 4.38 -6.17
C PRO A 89 11.33 3.05 -5.87
N ASN A 90 11.64 2.01 -6.66
CA ASN A 90 11.34 0.63 -6.32
C ASN A 90 12.60 -0.01 -5.72
N PRO A 91 12.67 -0.28 -4.41
CA PRO A 91 13.88 -0.82 -3.77
C PRO A 91 14.03 -2.34 -3.99
N TYR A 92 13.07 -3.00 -4.63
CA TYR A 92 13.01 -4.45 -4.77
C TYR A 92 13.61 -4.89 -6.11
N GLY A 93 14.92 -5.11 -6.12
CA GLY A 93 15.66 -5.61 -7.29
C GLY A 93 16.13 -7.06 -7.12
N PRO A 94 16.74 -7.65 -8.17
CA PRO A 94 17.18 -9.05 -8.18
C PRO A 94 18.07 -9.45 -7.00
N ALA A 95 19.01 -8.58 -6.60
CA ALA A 95 19.89 -8.84 -5.47
C ALA A 95 19.12 -8.97 -4.14
N ARG A 96 18.06 -8.18 -3.95
CA ARG A 96 17.23 -8.24 -2.76
C ARG A 96 16.36 -9.50 -2.73
N TYR A 97 15.83 -9.91 -3.87
CA TYR A 97 15.12 -11.18 -4.01
C TYR A 97 16.03 -12.38 -3.73
N ALA A 98 17.26 -12.38 -4.26
CA ALA A 98 18.22 -13.47 -4.04
C ALA A 98 18.65 -13.59 -2.56
N ARG A 99 18.85 -12.45 -1.87
CA ARG A 99 19.21 -12.42 -0.45
C ARG A 99 18.06 -12.84 0.46
N GLY A 100 16.84 -12.57 0.05
CA GLY A 100 15.66 -12.69 0.89
C GLY A 100 15.56 -11.57 1.95
N PHE A 101 14.56 -11.67 2.84
CA PHE A 101 14.26 -10.71 3.90
C PHE A 101 14.51 -11.31 5.26
N ARG A 102 15.15 -10.54 6.14
CA ARG A 102 15.17 -10.80 7.57
C ARG A 102 13.95 -10.18 8.21
N MET A 103 13.19 -10.96 8.96
CA MET A 103 11.92 -10.53 9.54
C MET A 103 11.86 -10.90 11.02
N ASP A 104 11.19 -10.07 11.82
CA ASP A 104 10.80 -10.34 13.19
C ASP A 104 9.29 -10.06 13.37
N PHE A 105 8.78 -10.26 14.57
CA PHE A 105 7.39 -9.94 14.91
C PHE A 105 7.29 -8.58 15.57
N SER A 106 6.29 -7.81 15.16
CA SER A 106 5.90 -6.58 15.83
C SER A 106 5.24 -6.87 17.18
N ALA A 107 5.50 -6.04 18.18
CA ALA A 107 4.73 -6.03 19.42
C ALA A 107 3.34 -5.38 19.23
N VAL A 108 3.18 -4.53 18.21
CA VAL A 108 1.90 -3.92 17.84
C VAL A 108 0.98 -4.97 17.22
N ARG A 109 -0.30 -4.96 17.61
CA ARG A 109 -1.31 -5.88 17.08
C ARG A 109 -2.21 -5.17 16.09
N ARG A 110 -2.60 -5.89 15.02
CA ARG A 110 -3.63 -5.38 14.10
C ARG A 110 -5.00 -5.58 14.72
N ASN A 111 -5.78 -4.51 14.72
CA ASN A 111 -7.15 -4.55 15.24
C ASN A 111 -8.11 -4.94 14.09
N GLU A 112 -8.49 -6.20 14.04
CA GLU A 112 -9.43 -6.74 13.06
C GLU A 112 -10.86 -6.21 13.20
N THR A 113 -11.17 -5.50 14.30
CA THR A 113 -12.49 -4.88 14.48
C THR A 113 -12.57 -3.44 13.97
N SER A 114 -11.44 -2.86 13.57
CA SER A 114 -11.43 -1.52 12.98
C SER A 114 -12.07 -1.52 11.60
N PRO A 115 -13.02 -0.61 11.31
CA PRO A 115 -13.62 -0.51 9.99
C PRO A 115 -12.62 -0.12 8.89
N LEU A 116 -11.46 0.41 9.25
CA LEU A 116 -10.40 0.81 8.31
C LEU A 116 -9.51 -0.37 7.89
N THR A 117 -9.53 -1.49 8.61
CA THR A 117 -8.58 -2.59 8.42
C THR A 117 -8.70 -3.23 7.03
N GLY A 118 -9.91 -3.33 6.48
CA GLY A 118 -10.15 -3.85 5.12
C GLY A 118 -9.78 -2.91 3.97
N HIS A 119 -9.24 -1.72 4.27
CA HIS A 119 -8.98 -0.66 3.30
C HIS A 119 -7.55 -0.16 3.36
N LYS A 120 -7.00 0.23 2.19
CA LYS A 120 -5.66 0.82 2.10
C LYS A 120 -5.75 2.33 2.30
N THR A 121 -5.89 2.74 3.58
CA THR A 121 -6.12 4.14 3.99
C THR A 121 -4.84 4.87 4.38
N LEU A 122 -4.91 6.19 4.53
CA LEU A 122 -3.81 7.03 5.04
C LEU A 122 -3.55 6.83 6.55
N ASN A 123 -4.42 6.12 7.27
CA ASN A 123 -4.17 5.66 8.65
C ASN A 123 -3.12 4.54 8.66
N TYR A 124 -1.94 4.85 8.17
CA TYR A 124 -0.85 3.90 7.97
C TYR A 124 0.33 4.15 8.92
N GLY A 125 0.09 4.92 9.99
CA GLY A 125 1.10 5.34 10.95
C GLY A 125 1.82 4.17 11.61
N ASP A 126 1.07 3.22 12.18
CA ASP A 126 1.61 2.02 12.84
C ASP A 126 2.52 1.22 11.90
N CYS A 127 2.06 1.00 10.66
CA CYS A 127 2.83 0.27 9.66
C CYS A 127 4.17 0.96 9.37
N ILE A 128 4.18 2.27 9.20
CA ILE A 128 5.40 3.02 8.88
C ILE A 128 6.34 3.12 10.07
N LEU A 129 5.81 3.30 11.29
CA LEU A 129 6.63 3.33 12.50
C LEU A 129 7.31 1.99 12.74
N GLU A 130 6.58 0.88 12.62
CA GLU A 130 7.12 -0.47 12.76
C GLU A 130 8.11 -0.82 11.64
N HIS A 131 7.85 -0.38 10.41
CA HIS A 131 8.79 -0.54 9.30
C HIS A 131 10.13 0.20 9.55
N ARG A 132 10.05 1.41 10.08
CA ARG A 132 11.25 2.19 10.47
C ARG A 132 11.99 1.55 11.63
N ALA A 133 11.27 1.04 12.62
CA ALA A 133 11.86 0.33 13.75
C ALA A 133 12.53 -0.98 13.31
N ALA A 134 11.94 -1.73 12.37
CA ALA A 134 12.57 -2.89 11.74
C ALA A 134 13.90 -2.50 11.08
N ALA A 135 13.89 -1.48 10.25
CA ALA A 135 15.10 -1.00 9.57
C ALA A 135 16.19 -0.57 10.56
N ALA A 136 15.85 0.13 11.65
CA ALA A 136 16.78 0.52 12.71
C ALA A 136 17.38 -0.69 13.45
N ALA A 137 16.63 -1.80 13.55
CA ALA A 137 17.09 -3.08 14.12
C ALA A 137 17.83 -3.96 13.09
N GLY A 138 18.07 -3.48 11.87
CA GLY A 138 18.71 -4.23 10.80
C GLY A 138 17.83 -5.31 10.18
N MET A 139 16.53 -5.27 10.38
CA MET A 139 15.54 -6.13 9.75
C MET A 139 14.98 -5.48 8.48
N ASP A 140 14.45 -6.30 7.57
CA ASP A 140 13.87 -5.81 6.33
C ASP A 140 12.35 -5.60 6.46
N GLU A 141 11.70 -6.34 7.39
CA GLU A 141 10.26 -6.28 7.57
C GLU A 141 9.89 -6.74 8.99
N ARG A 142 8.71 -6.32 9.48
CA ARG A 142 8.05 -6.87 10.66
C ARG A 142 6.70 -7.46 10.31
N ILE A 143 6.38 -8.54 10.99
CA ILE A 143 5.12 -9.28 10.83
C ILE A 143 4.17 -8.87 11.95
N PHE A 144 2.99 -8.43 11.58
CA PHE A 144 1.91 -8.19 12.53
C PHE A 144 1.12 -9.47 12.80
N LEU A 145 0.76 -9.65 14.05
CA LEU A 145 -0.31 -10.55 14.46
C LEU A 145 -1.57 -9.73 14.75
N ASN A 146 -2.74 -10.33 14.59
CA ASN A 146 -3.99 -9.70 15.01
C ASN A 146 -4.21 -9.86 16.53
N MET A 147 -5.32 -9.32 17.07
CA MET A 147 -5.64 -9.40 18.51
C MET A 147 -5.79 -10.83 19.02
N ARG A 148 -6.09 -11.78 18.12
CA ARG A 148 -6.19 -13.23 18.44
C ARG A 148 -4.88 -14.00 18.27
N GLY A 149 -3.76 -13.31 18.01
CA GLY A 149 -2.45 -13.92 17.80
C GLY A 149 -2.29 -14.65 16.47
N LYS A 150 -3.16 -14.42 15.48
CA LYS A 150 -3.04 -14.99 14.14
C LYS A 150 -2.16 -14.10 13.28
N LEU A 151 -1.44 -14.69 12.32
CA LEU A 151 -0.69 -13.95 11.30
C LEU A 151 -1.64 -13.04 10.51
N ALA A 152 -1.30 -11.77 10.39
CA ALA A 152 -2.05 -10.78 9.64
C ALA A 152 -1.29 -10.37 8.38
N GLU A 153 -0.33 -9.50 8.49
CA GLU A 153 0.39 -8.91 7.35
C GLU A 153 1.81 -8.48 7.74
N GLY A 154 2.64 -8.11 6.77
CA GLY A 154 3.85 -7.32 7.02
C GLY A 154 3.55 -5.84 7.15
N THR A 155 4.54 -5.03 7.55
CA THR A 155 4.35 -3.57 7.69
C THR A 155 4.04 -2.90 6.36
N VAL A 156 4.58 -3.41 5.25
CA VAL A 156 4.34 -2.89 3.90
C VAL A 156 4.04 -3.98 2.87
N GLY A 157 4.10 -5.25 3.26
CA GLY A 157 3.94 -6.41 2.39
C GLY A 157 2.88 -7.39 2.87
N SER A 158 2.36 -8.23 1.95
CA SER A 158 1.51 -9.37 2.27
C SER A 158 2.34 -10.59 2.59
N LEU A 159 1.79 -11.51 3.41
CA LEU A 159 2.44 -12.75 3.81
C LEU A 159 1.92 -13.93 3.00
N PHE A 160 2.85 -14.77 2.56
CA PHE A 160 2.56 -16.06 1.95
C PHE A 160 3.46 -17.11 2.60
N LEU A 161 2.87 -18.17 3.11
CA LEU A 161 3.57 -19.33 3.64
C LEU A 161 3.49 -20.46 2.62
N VAL A 162 4.63 -21.05 2.28
CA VAL A 162 4.70 -22.21 1.39
C VAL A 162 5.02 -23.43 2.26
N SER A 163 4.13 -24.43 2.27
CA SER A 163 4.31 -25.68 3.02
C SER A 163 3.63 -26.83 2.31
N GLY A 164 4.32 -27.96 2.19
CA GLY A 164 3.79 -29.16 1.54
C GLY A 164 3.30 -28.93 0.10
N GLY A 165 3.96 -28.06 -0.67
CA GLY A 165 3.55 -27.70 -2.04
C GLY A 165 2.30 -26.81 -2.12
N ARG A 166 1.81 -26.30 -1.00
CA ARG A 166 0.65 -25.39 -0.91
C ARG A 166 1.08 -24.00 -0.49
N ILE A 167 0.33 -23.00 -0.93
CA ILE A 167 0.49 -21.59 -0.54
C ILE A 167 -0.65 -21.19 0.37
N TYR A 168 -0.31 -20.62 1.51
CA TYR A 168 -1.25 -20.11 2.51
C TYR A 168 -1.03 -18.61 2.65
N THR A 169 -2.10 -17.85 2.80
CA THR A 169 -2.07 -16.43 3.13
C THR A 169 -3.16 -16.13 4.15
N PRO A 170 -2.99 -15.13 5.01
CA PRO A 170 -4.05 -14.71 5.92
C PRO A 170 -5.33 -14.39 5.14
N ALA A 171 -6.48 -14.87 5.64
CA ALA A 171 -7.77 -14.56 5.03
C ALA A 171 -8.13 -13.08 5.24
N CYS A 172 -8.86 -12.48 4.30
CA CYS A 172 -9.25 -11.07 4.39
C CYS A 172 -10.08 -10.73 5.65
N GLU A 173 -10.70 -11.73 6.28
CA GLU A 173 -11.48 -11.62 7.52
C GLU A 173 -10.60 -11.58 8.79
N ILE A 174 -9.28 -11.70 8.64
CA ILE A 174 -8.32 -11.78 9.76
C ILE A 174 -7.52 -10.48 9.91
N TRP A 175 -7.75 -9.55 9.00
CA TRP A 175 -7.04 -8.25 8.99
C TRP A 175 -7.57 -7.33 10.07
#